data_12fd46a4e645fe64e65dab25c8686a6a
#
_entry.id   12fd46a4e645fe64e65dab25c8686a6a
#
_cell.length_a   1.000
_cell.length_b   1.000
_cell.length_c   1.000
_cell.angle_alpha   90.00
_cell.angle_beta   90.00
_cell.angle_gamma   90.00
#
_symmetry.space_group_name_H-M   'P 1'
#
loop_
_entity.id
_entity.type
_entity.pdbx_description
1 polymer ?
#
loop_
_entity_poly.entity_id
_entity_poly.type
_entity_poly.pdbx_seq_one_letter_code
_entity_poly.pdbx_strand_id
1 'polypeptide(L)'
;MLSTIIPFIILIVVVVFIHEYGHYYFAKKYGVGVTDFSIGFGKEIFGWNDKSGTRWKICLIPLGGYVKFFGDRNVFSQSDQDELIKKYNEEDRKKLFVLKPIYQRSLIVAAGPIANFVLAALIFLFIYML
;
A
#
# COMPACT_ATOMS: atom_id res chain seq x y z
N MET A 1 -10.02 -12.04 28.36
CA MET A 1 -9.01 -11.18 27.76
C MET A 1 -8.62 -11.61 26.34
N LEU A 2 -8.26 -12.87 26.14
CA LEU A 2 -7.96 -13.38 24.80
C LEU A 2 -9.14 -13.26 23.84
N SER A 3 -10.36 -13.45 24.36
CA SER A 3 -11.59 -13.34 23.55
C SER A 3 -11.83 -11.92 23.01
N THR A 4 -11.16 -10.91 23.58
CA THR A 4 -11.22 -9.53 23.09
C THR A 4 -10.02 -9.20 22.22
N ILE A 5 -8.84 -9.65 22.61
CA ILE A 5 -7.58 -9.32 21.92
C ILE A 5 -7.51 -9.95 20.55
N ILE A 6 -7.86 -11.23 20.43
CA ILE A 6 -7.75 -11.94 19.15
C ILE A 6 -8.65 -11.35 18.08
N PRO A 7 -9.97 -11.11 18.31
CA PRO A 7 -10.81 -10.43 17.33
C PRO A 7 -10.34 -9.02 16.99
N PHE A 8 -9.81 -8.29 17.97
CA PHE A 8 -9.28 -6.94 17.77
C PHE A 8 -8.09 -6.95 16.80
N ILE A 9 -7.15 -7.88 16.99
CA ILE A 9 -5.99 -8.02 16.11
C ILE A 9 -6.44 -8.42 14.70
N ILE A 10 -7.38 -9.34 14.57
CA ILE A 10 -7.93 -9.75 13.29
C ILE A 10 -8.55 -8.55 12.57
N LEU A 11 -9.33 -7.74 13.29
CA LEU A 11 -9.95 -6.55 12.72
C LEU A 11 -8.90 -5.56 12.22
N ILE A 12 -7.86 -5.30 13.00
CA ILE A 12 -6.77 -4.40 12.60
C ILE A 12 -6.10 -4.93 11.34
N VAL A 13 -5.78 -6.22 11.29
CA VAL A 13 -5.11 -6.82 10.13
C VAL A 13 -5.96 -6.66 8.87
N VAL A 14 -7.27 -6.91 8.97
CA VAL A 14 -8.19 -6.76 7.84
C VAL A 14 -8.25 -5.31 7.37
N VAL A 15 -8.40 -4.37 8.30
CA VAL A 15 -8.49 -2.93 7.96
C VAL A 15 -7.18 -2.45 7.33
N VAL A 16 -6.05 -2.84 7.89
CA VAL A 16 -4.73 -2.48 7.34
C VAL A 16 -4.55 -3.06 5.94
N PHE A 17 -4.89 -4.33 5.76
CA PHE A 17 -4.78 -4.98 4.46
C PHE A 17 -5.60 -4.23 3.40
N ILE A 18 -6.85 -3.91 3.69
CA ILE A 18 -7.74 -3.23 2.74
C ILE A 18 -7.20 -1.83 2.43
N HIS A 19 -6.73 -1.11 3.45
CA HIS A 19 -6.13 0.23 3.29
C HIS A 19 -4.92 0.17 2.35
N GLU A 20 -3.99 -0.74 2.64
CA GLU A 20 -2.77 -0.86 1.84
C GLU A 20 -3.06 -1.41 0.44
N TYR A 21 -4.04 -2.30 0.31
CA TYR A 21 -4.46 -2.81 -0.97
C TYR A 21 -5.03 -1.71 -1.86
N GLY A 22 -5.74 -0.74 -1.27
CA GLY A 22 -6.23 0.42 -2.01
C GLY A 22 -5.07 1.18 -2.67
N HIS A 23 -4.01 1.48 -1.91
CA HIS A 23 -2.81 2.10 -2.46
C HIS A 23 -2.18 1.25 -3.56
N TYR A 24 -2.05 -0.04 -3.31
CA TYR A 24 -1.47 -1.00 -4.26
C TYR A 24 -2.27 -1.05 -5.57
N TYR A 25 -3.60 -1.15 -5.47
CA TYR A 25 -4.47 -1.29 -6.63
C TYR A 25 -4.34 -0.08 -7.57
N PHE A 26 -4.44 1.13 -7.02
CA PHE A 26 -4.34 2.34 -7.84
C PHE A 26 -2.93 2.58 -8.34
N ALA A 27 -1.91 2.23 -7.55
CA ALA A 27 -0.54 2.29 -8.03
C ALA A 27 -0.34 1.41 -9.25
N LYS A 28 -0.80 0.17 -9.19
CA LYS A 28 -0.73 -0.75 -10.32
C LYS A 28 -1.52 -0.24 -11.52
N LYS A 29 -2.70 0.32 -11.28
CA LYS A 29 -3.56 0.85 -12.33
C LYS A 29 -2.86 1.95 -13.14
N TYR A 30 -2.09 2.80 -12.45
CA TYR A 30 -1.39 3.91 -13.08
C TYR A 30 0.06 3.59 -13.47
N GLY A 31 0.45 2.33 -13.35
CA GLY A 31 1.78 1.90 -13.76
C GLY A 31 2.90 2.20 -12.78
N VAL A 32 2.58 2.57 -11.54
CA VAL A 32 3.60 2.76 -10.50
C VAL A 32 4.10 1.39 -10.05
N GLY A 33 5.43 1.21 -10.04
CA GLY A 33 6.02 -0.02 -9.54
C GLY A 33 5.88 -0.13 -8.04
N VAL A 34 5.49 -1.31 -7.56
CA VAL A 34 5.40 -1.59 -6.13
C VAL A 34 6.46 -2.63 -5.79
N THR A 35 7.37 -2.29 -4.88
CA THR A 35 8.46 -3.20 -4.48
C THR A 35 8.08 -4.05 -3.29
N ASP A 36 7.34 -3.50 -2.33
CA ASP A 36 6.96 -4.20 -1.11
C ASP A 36 5.50 -3.93 -0.77
N PHE A 37 4.82 -4.96 -0.31
CA PHE A 37 3.50 -4.88 0.31
C PHE A 37 3.61 -5.60 1.65
N SER A 38 3.50 -4.86 2.75
CA SER A 38 3.71 -5.42 4.08
C SER A 38 2.47 -5.28 4.96
N ILE A 39 2.10 -6.38 5.60
CA ILE A 39 1.13 -6.39 6.70
C ILE A 39 1.95 -6.51 7.99
N GLY A 40 1.90 -5.46 8.80
CA GLY A 40 2.69 -5.39 10.02
C GLY A 40 4.02 -4.71 9.82
N PHE A 41 4.72 -4.53 10.92
CA PHE A 41 6.03 -3.89 10.98
C PHE A 41 7.05 -4.82 11.60
N GLY A 42 8.32 -4.46 11.47
CA GLY A 42 9.42 -5.16 12.10
C GLY A 42 9.90 -6.34 11.28
N LYS A 43 10.29 -7.41 11.98
CA LYS A 43 10.89 -8.57 11.35
C LYS A 43 9.86 -9.32 10.49
N GLU A 44 10.24 -9.65 9.26
CA GLU A 44 9.43 -10.48 8.37
C GLU A 44 9.35 -11.90 8.92
N ILE A 45 8.13 -12.40 9.11
CA ILE A 45 7.87 -13.77 9.53
C ILE A 45 7.71 -14.67 8.30
N PHE A 46 6.94 -14.20 7.33
CA PHE A 46 6.60 -14.94 6.13
C PHE A 46 6.50 -13.97 4.96
N GLY A 47 6.88 -14.40 3.78
CA GLY A 47 6.76 -13.56 2.61
C GLY A 47 7.04 -14.32 1.33
N TRP A 48 6.62 -13.71 0.22
CA TRP A 48 6.85 -14.27 -1.11
C TRP A 48 6.94 -13.14 -2.12
N ASN A 49 7.52 -13.43 -3.27
CA ASN A 49 7.56 -12.50 -4.39
C ASN A 49 6.49 -12.87 -5.40
N ASP A 50 5.75 -11.88 -5.90
CA ASP A 50 4.79 -12.13 -6.96
C ASP A 50 5.46 -12.01 -8.34
N LYS A 51 4.69 -12.27 -9.40
CA LYS A 51 5.20 -12.23 -10.77
C LYS A 51 5.55 -10.81 -11.23
N SER A 52 4.98 -9.80 -10.61
CA SER A 52 5.23 -8.40 -10.96
C SER A 52 6.41 -7.79 -10.21
N GLY A 53 7.09 -8.58 -9.36
CA GLY A 53 8.25 -8.12 -8.62
C GLY A 53 7.95 -7.52 -7.26
N THR A 54 6.72 -7.60 -6.80
CA THR A 54 6.34 -7.11 -5.48
C THR A 54 6.60 -8.17 -4.43
N ARG A 55 7.29 -7.79 -3.35
CA ARG A 55 7.51 -8.65 -2.19
C ARG A 55 6.34 -8.50 -1.22
N TRP A 56 5.54 -9.55 -1.07
CA TRP A 56 4.45 -9.59 -0.09
C TRP A 56 5.00 -10.13 1.22
N LYS A 57 4.77 -9.42 2.32
CA LYS A 57 5.33 -9.75 3.62
C LYS A 57 4.27 -9.75 4.70
N ILE A 58 4.45 -10.66 5.66
CA ILE A 58 3.73 -10.61 6.94
C ILE A 58 4.80 -10.46 8.02
N CYS A 59 4.70 -9.38 8.79
CA CYS A 59 5.70 -9.02 9.78
C CYS A 59 5.21 -9.29 11.20
N LEU A 60 6.13 -9.22 12.16
CA LEU A 60 5.90 -9.65 13.53
C LEU A 60 4.85 -8.81 14.27
N ILE A 61 4.83 -7.50 14.05
CA ILE A 61 3.95 -6.58 14.77
C ILE A 61 2.75 -6.23 13.88
N PRO A 62 1.55 -6.81 14.11
CA PRO A 62 0.41 -6.65 13.21
C PRO A 62 -0.42 -5.39 13.49
N LEU A 63 0.22 -4.27 13.82
CA LEU A 63 -0.45 -3.02 14.18
C LEU A 63 -0.44 -1.99 13.07
N GLY A 64 -0.08 -2.38 11.87
CA GLY A 64 -0.03 -1.48 10.73
C GLY A 64 0.48 -2.20 9.51
N GLY A 65 0.97 -1.44 8.55
CA GLY A 65 1.52 -1.99 7.32
C GLY A 65 2.04 -0.88 6.43
N TYR A 66 2.54 -1.25 5.28
CA TYR A 66 3.01 -0.26 4.30
C TYR A 66 3.05 -0.85 2.89
N VAL A 67 2.97 0.06 1.92
CA VAL A 67 3.25 -0.24 0.52
C VAL A 67 4.43 0.63 0.12
N LYS A 68 5.47 0.00 -0.40
CA LYS A 68 6.67 0.70 -0.84
C LYS A 68 6.71 0.73 -2.37
N PHE A 69 6.88 1.91 -2.93
CA PHE A 69 6.89 2.09 -4.37
C PHE A 69 8.31 2.01 -4.92
N PHE A 70 8.41 1.65 -6.19
CA PHE A 70 9.68 1.58 -6.90
C PHE A 70 10.38 2.94 -6.87
N GLY A 71 11.65 2.93 -6.47
CA GLY A 71 12.44 4.16 -6.36
C GLY A 71 12.08 5.04 -5.18
N ASP A 72 11.24 4.53 -4.26
CA ASP A 72 10.80 5.30 -3.11
C ASP A 72 11.96 5.50 -2.14
N ARG A 73 12.38 6.73 -2.02
CA ARG A 73 13.31 7.21 -1.01
C ARG A 73 12.62 8.41 -0.39
N ASN A 74 12.93 8.80 0.82
CA ASN A 74 12.30 9.92 1.51
C ASN A 74 12.57 11.25 0.81
N VAL A 75 12.17 11.36 -0.45
CA VAL A 75 12.58 12.41 -1.36
C VAL A 75 11.33 13.12 -1.88
N PHE A 76 11.04 14.30 -1.32
CA PHE A 76 9.83 15.03 -1.65
C PHE A 76 10.12 16.40 -2.30
N SER A 77 11.39 16.70 -2.59
CA SER A 77 11.76 18.00 -3.17
C SER A 77 11.91 17.90 -4.69
N GLN A 78 11.79 19.06 -5.35
CA GLN A 78 11.97 19.18 -6.80
C GLN A 78 13.35 18.72 -7.26
N SER A 79 14.38 19.05 -6.48
CA SER A 79 15.75 18.66 -6.80
C SER A 79 15.95 17.15 -6.81
N ASP A 80 15.21 16.45 -5.93
CA ASP A 80 15.27 15.01 -5.85
C ASP A 80 14.58 14.34 -7.04
N GLN A 81 13.52 14.97 -7.56
CA GLN A 81 12.90 14.51 -8.80
C GLN A 81 13.85 14.61 -9.99
N ASP A 82 14.60 15.69 -10.08
CA ASP A 82 15.61 15.87 -11.13
C ASP A 82 16.69 14.80 -11.06
N GLU A 83 17.14 14.44 -9.86
CA GLU A 83 18.10 13.35 -9.66
C GLU A 83 17.52 12.01 -10.11
N LEU A 84 16.25 11.75 -9.81
CA LEU A 84 15.60 10.52 -10.22
C LEU A 84 15.47 10.45 -11.76
N ILE A 85 15.17 11.57 -12.40
CA ILE A 85 15.09 11.65 -13.86
C ILE A 85 16.45 11.30 -14.50
N LYS A 86 17.54 11.74 -13.90
CA LYS A 86 18.90 11.43 -14.38
C LYS A 86 19.30 9.99 -14.09
N LYS A 87 18.86 9.44 -12.97
CA LYS A 87 19.27 8.12 -12.49
C LYS A 87 18.60 6.98 -13.25
N TYR A 88 17.32 7.15 -13.60
CA TYR A 88 16.52 6.08 -14.22
C TYR A 88 16.29 6.36 -15.70
N ASN A 89 16.19 5.28 -16.49
CA ASN A 89 15.84 5.39 -17.92
C ASN A 89 14.35 5.68 -18.09
N GLU A 90 13.90 5.89 -19.33
CA GLU A 90 12.49 6.24 -19.60
C GLU A 90 11.51 5.19 -19.10
N GLU A 91 11.81 3.89 -19.26
CA GLU A 91 10.93 2.83 -18.83
C GLU A 91 10.79 2.82 -17.31
N ASP A 92 11.91 2.96 -16.60
CA ASP A 92 11.90 2.99 -15.14
C ASP A 92 11.25 4.26 -14.59
N ARG A 93 11.42 5.40 -15.28
CA ARG A 93 10.75 6.66 -14.88
C ARG A 93 9.24 6.53 -14.87
N LYS A 94 8.67 5.77 -15.79
CA LYS A 94 7.21 5.55 -15.85
C LYS A 94 6.68 4.82 -14.63
N LYS A 95 7.54 4.09 -13.91
CA LYS A 95 7.18 3.34 -12.70
C LYS A 95 7.30 4.15 -11.41
N LEU A 96 7.92 5.36 -11.48
CA LEU A 96 8.17 6.16 -10.29
C LEU A 96 6.92 6.93 -9.88
N PHE A 97 6.53 6.77 -8.62
CA PHE A 97 5.36 7.45 -8.05
C PHE A 97 5.50 8.97 -8.14
N VAL A 98 6.67 9.49 -7.76
CA VAL A 98 6.90 10.94 -7.67
C VAL A 98 6.86 11.66 -9.02
N LEU A 99 7.04 10.92 -10.12
CA LEU A 99 7.00 11.48 -11.48
C LEU A 99 5.62 11.38 -12.12
N LYS A 100 4.63 10.82 -11.43
CA LYS A 100 3.27 10.74 -11.94
C LYS A 100 2.55 12.09 -11.81
N PRO A 101 1.53 12.36 -12.66
CA PRO A 101 0.72 13.58 -12.50
C PRO A 101 0.10 13.68 -11.11
N ILE A 102 -0.16 14.92 -10.68
CA ILE A 102 -0.72 15.17 -9.35
C ILE A 102 -2.03 14.41 -9.13
N TYR A 103 -2.92 14.36 -10.13
CA TYR A 103 -4.20 13.68 -9.94
C TYR A 103 -4.03 12.19 -9.68
N GLN A 104 -3.05 11.54 -10.34
CA GLN A 104 -2.76 10.12 -10.10
C GLN A 104 -2.15 9.88 -8.73
N ARG A 105 -1.21 10.72 -8.33
CA ARG A 105 -0.61 10.64 -6.99
C ARG A 105 -1.65 10.85 -5.90
N SER A 106 -2.54 11.81 -6.11
CA SER A 106 -3.62 12.10 -5.16
C SER A 106 -4.57 10.91 -5.03
N LEU A 107 -4.93 10.29 -6.15
CA LEU A 107 -5.81 9.12 -6.13
C LEU A 107 -5.16 7.93 -5.44
N ILE A 108 -3.87 7.70 -5.68
CA ILE A 108 -3.14 6.61 -5.02
C ILE A 108 -3.11 6.82 -3.51
N VAL A 109 -2.83 8.04 -3.05
CA VAL A 109 -2.80 8.36 -1.61
C VAL A 109 -4.20 8.25 -0.99
N ALA A 110 -5.22 8.77 -1.67
CA ALA A 110 -6.59 8.72 -1.18
C ALA A 110 -7.21 7.32 -1.23
N ALA A 111 -6.68 6.44 -2.07
CA ALA A 111 -7.24 5.11 -2.28
C ALA A 111 -7.24 4.26 -1.01
N GLY A 112 -6.27 4.45 -0.11
CA GLY A 112 -6.23 3.74 1.17
C GLY A 112 -7.45 4.04 2.03
N PRO A 113 -7.65 5.30 2.42
CA PRO A 113 -8.86 5.68 3.18
C PRO A 113 -10.15 5.36 2.44
N ILE A 114 -10.22 5.59 1.13
CA ILE A 114 -11.41 5.28 0.33
C ILE A 114 -11.73 3.79 0.40
N ALA A 115 -10.72 2.93 0.29
CA ALA A 115 -10.92 1.48 0.42
C ALA A 115 -11.50 1.10 1.77
N ASN A 116 -11.07 1.77 2.84
CA ASN A 116 -11.61 1.54 4.18
C ASN A 116 -13.07 2.00 4.28
N PHE A 117 -13.44 3.12 3.66
CA PHE A 117 -14.84 3.54 3.61
C PHE A 117 -15.70 2.55 2.84
N VAL A 118 -15.22 2.02 1.72
CA VAL A 118 -15.92 0.99 0.97
C VAL A 118 -16.11 -0.26 1.83
N LEU A 119 -15.07 -0.68 2.54
CA LEU A 119 -15.15 -1.83 3.43
C LEU A 119 -16.21 -1.61 4.52
N ALA A 120 -16.21 -0.42 5.15
CA ALA A 120 -17.19 -0.09 6.18
C ALA A 120 -18.62 -0.13 5.62
N ALA A 121 -18.83 0.43 4.43
CA ALA A 121 -20.13 0.42 3.77
C ALA A 121 -20.60 -1.01 3.49
N LEU A 122 -19.70 -1.88 3.02
CA LEU A 122 -20.03 -3.28 2.76
C LEU A 122 -20.36 -4.04 4.05
N ILE A 123 -19.65 -3.77 5.13
CA ILE A 123 -19.92 -4.39 6.42
C ILE A 123 -21.29 -3.97 6.94
N PHE A 124 -21.61 -2.67 6.90
CA PHE A 124 -22.92 -2.18 7.32
C PHE A 124 -24.04 -2.73 6.46
N LEU A 125 -23.85 -2.79 5.15
CA LEU A 125 -24.84 -3.39 4.24
C LEU A 125 -25.09 -4.85 4.61
N PHE A 126 -24.03 -5.61 4.86
CA PHE A 126 -24.16 -7.02 5.25
C PHE A 126 -24.92 -7.18 6.56
N ILE A 127 -24.61 -6.35 7.56
CA ILE A 127 -25.28 -6.38 8.86
C ILE A 127 -26.76 -6.07 8.70
N TYR A 128 -27.12 -5.06 7.91
CA TYR A 128 -28.53 -4.68 7.72
C TYR A 128 -29.30 -5.68 6.87
N MET A 129 -28.64 -6.51 6.10
CA MET A 129 -29.29 -7.55 5.32
C MET A 129 -29.53 -8.84 6.12
N LEU A 130 -28.89 -8.97 7.27
CA LEU A 130 -29.15 -10.07 8.17
C LEU A 130 -30.44 -9.80 8.95
#